data_0a0ab52352c5e5e8bdc875efcad062d5
#
_entry.id   0a0ab52352c5e5e8bdc875efcad062d5
#
_cell.length_a   1.000
_cell.length_b   1.000
_cell.length_c   1.000
_cell.angle_alpha   90.00
_cell.angle_beta   90.00
_cell.angle_gamma   90.00
#
_symmetry.space_group_name_H-M   'P 1'
#
loop_
_entity.id
_entity.type
_entity.pdbx_description
1 polymer ?
#
loop_
_entity_poly.entity_id
_entity_poly.type
_entity_poly.pdbx_seq_one_letter_code
_entity_poly.pdbx_strand_id
1 'polypeptide(L)'
;MKVIIAAAGTAGHINPGLAIANKIKEEEKDSEIIFIGTTRGLENDLVPRAGYELKTIDAYGLSKKISIENIKKMYKTLKGFGEAKKIIKEFKPDIVIGTGGYICGATISAAHKLKIPTLLHESNAFPGKAIKMLSGKANTILVSFKDAKDRIRKGANVVFTGTPVKIKKKIYTEEEREELLKKQGLK
;
A
#
# COMPACT_ATOMS: atom_id res chain seq x y z
N MET A 1 6.96 -10.92 13.46
CA MET A 1 6.39 -11.07 12.09
C MET A 1 7.23 -10.33 11.07
N LYS A 2 7.40 -10.88 9.85
CA LYS A 2 8.09 -10.24 8.72
C LYS A 2 7.09 -9.75 7.69
N VAL A 3 7.12 -8.46 7.35
CA VAL A 3 6.13 -7.83 6.48
C VAL A 3 6.79 -7.07 5.34
N ILE A 4 6.30 -7.25 4.13
CA ILE A 4 6.63 -6.39 3.00
C ILE A 4 5.42 -5.50 2.69
N ILE A 5 5.65 -4.19 2.55
CA ILE A 5 4.61 -3.24 2.15
C ILE A 5 4.97 -2.63 0.79
N ALA A 6 4.13 -2.89 -0.22
CA ALA A 6 4.27 -2.30 -1.55
C ALA A 6 3.45 -1.01 -1.64
N ALA A 7 4.14 0.13 -1.75
CA ALA A 7 3.54 1.45 -1.82
C ALA A 7 4.39 2.38 -2.68
N ALA A 8 3.83 3.03 -3.70
CA ALA A 8 4.59 3.91 -4.55
C ALA A 8 3.76 5.03 -5.20
N GLY A 9 4.47 6.08 -5.58
CA GLY A 9 4.01 7.19 -6.39
C GLY A 9 3.53 8.38 -5.57
N THR A 10 2.37 8.30 -4.95
CA THR A 10 1.76 9.43 -4.23
C THR A 10 1.63 9.18 -2.73
N ALA A 11 1.55 10.26 -1.96
CA ALA A 11 1.31 10.20 -0.52
C ALA A 11 0.02 9.42 -0.17
N GLY A 12 -1.01 9.47 -1.03
CA GLY A 12 -2.25 8.70 -0.86
C GLY A 12 -2.08 7.18 -0.86
N HIS A 13 -1.00 6.66 -1.45
CA HIS A 13 -0.64 5.25 -1.39
C HIS A 13 0.36 4.97 -0.25
N ILE A 14 1.29 5.88 -0.01
CA ILE A 14 2.40 5.68 0.93
C ILE A 14 1.93 5.84 2.38
N ASN A 15 1.14 6.88 2.68
CA ASN A 15 0.69 7.15 4.05
C ASN A 15 -0.14 6.02 4.67
N PRO A 16 -1.10 5.38 3.96
CA PRO A 16 -1.77 4.17 4.46
C PRO A 16 -0.79 3.03 4.77
N GLY A 17 0.21 2.83 3.90
CA GLY A 17 1.27 1.84 4.13
C GLY A 17 2.07 2.12 5.41
N LEU A 18 2.47 3.38 5.61
CA LEU A 18 3.18 3.82 6.82
C LEU A 18 2.32 3.70 8.08
N ALA A 19 1.02 4.02 7.99
CA ALA A 19 0.09 3.87 9.10
C ALA A 19 -0.07 2.40 9.50
N ILE A 20 -0.18 1.50 8.52
CA ILE A 20 -0.23 0.04 8.75
C ILE A 20 1.09 -0.44 9.38
N ALA A 21 2.24 -0.03 8.84
CA ALA A 21 3.56 -0.39 9.37
C ALA A 21 3.72 0.02 10.84
N ASN A 22 3.38 1.28 11.14
CA ASN A 22 3.45 1.80 12.51
C ASN A 22 2.53 1.02 13.46
N LYS A 23 1.31 0.69 13.02
CA LYS A 23 0.37 -0.09 13.84
C LYS A 23 0.88 -1.50 14.11
N ILE A 24 1.46 -2.16 13.11
CA ILE A 24 2.09 -3.47 13.29
C ILE A 24 3.25 -3.38 14.29
N LYS A 25 4.10 -2.34 14.21
CA LYS A 25 5.19 -2.12 15.15
C LYS A 25 4.72 -1.79 16.57
N GLU A 26 3.58 -1.13 16.72
CA GLU A 26 2.97 -0.87 18.04
C GLU A 26 2.49 -2.17 18.69
N GLU A 27 1.88 -3.08 17.93
CA GLU A 27 1.36 -4.37 18.43
C GLU A 27 2.45 -5.45 18.57
N GLU A 28 3.40 -5.49 17.62
CA GLU A 28 4.49 -6.47 17.58
C GLU A 28 5.83 -5.74 17.40
N LYS A 29 6.46 -5.33 18.49
CA LYS A 29 7.71 -4.55 18.49
C LYS A 29 8.85 -5.21 17.72
N ASP A 30 8.92 -6.55 17.75
CA ASP A 30 9.96 -7.35 17.08
C ASP A 30 9.64 -7.64 15.61
N SER A 31 8.58 -7.07 15.04
CA SER A 31 8.27 -7.25 13.62
C SER A 31 9.35 -6.60 12.74
N GLU A 32 9.75 -7.28 11.68
CA GLU A 32 10.63 -6.74 10.65
C GLU A 32 9.77 -6.25 9.46
N ILE A 33 9.89 -4.99 9.10
CA ILE A 33 9.07 -4.39 8.04
C ILE A 33 9.97 -3.70 7.03
N ILE A 34 9.84 -4.07 5.75
CA ILE A 34 10.46 -3.35 4.65
C ILE A 34 9.41 -2.89 3.66
N PHE A 35 9.72 -1.83 2.93
CA PHE A 35 8.90 -1.34 1.83
C PHE A 35 9.48 -1.74 0.48
N ILE A 36 8.60 -1.97 -0.50
CA ILE A 36 8.97 -2.05 -1.91
C ILE A 36 8.31 -0.88 -2.64
N GLY A 37 9.13 -0.09 -3.30
CA GLY A 37 8.75 1.08 -4.08
C GLY A 37 9.48 1.17 -5.40
N THR A 38 9.45 2.35 -6.02
CA THR A 38 10.22 2.66 -7.23
C THR A 38 11.31 3.68 -6.91
N THR A 39 12.24 3.89 -7.83
CA THR A 39 13.30 4.90 -7.68
C THR A 39 12.81 6.35 -7.92
N ARG A 40 11.50 6.58 -8.16
CA ARG A 40 11.01 7.85 -8.74
C ARG A 40 9.90 8.54 -7.97
N GLY A 41 9.27 7.88 -7.00
CA GLY A 41 8.12 8.41 -6.28
C GLY A 41 8.49 9.03 -4.92
N LEU A 42 7.46 9.55 -4.24
CA LEU A 42 7.60 10.15 -2.90
C LEU A 42 8.01 9.12 -1.84
N GLU A 43 7.91 7.83 -2.12
CA GLU A 43 8.36 6.76 -1.25
C GLU A 43 9.85 6.86 -0.89
N ASN A 44 10.68 7.42 -1.80
CA ASN A 44 12.12 7.56 -1.59
C ASN A 44 12.46 8.55 -0.45
N ASP A 45 11.57 9.46 -0.13
CA ASP A 45 11.70 10.40 0.96
C ASP A 45 10.88 9.96 2.19
N LEU A 46 9.60 9.63 1.99
CA LEU A 46 8.66 9.38 3.09
C LEU A 46 8.95 8.09 3.86
N VAL A 47 9.37 7.03 3.18
CA VAL A 47 9.63 5.73 3.83
C VAL A 47 10.87 5.77 4.71
N PRO A 48 12.05 6.24 4.23
CA PRO A 48 13.24 6.37 5.08
C PRO A 48 13.05 7.36 6.23
N ARG A 49 12.36 8.50 6.02
CA ARG A 49 12.03 9.44 7.09
C ARG A 49 11.15 8.83 8.19
N ALA A 50 10.35 7.84 7.85
CA ALA A 50 9.54 7.10 8.81
C ALA A 50 10.31 5.98 9.53
N GLY A 51 11.61 5.79 9.21
CA GLY A 51 12.49 4.79 9.82
C GLY A 51 12.39 3.39 9.23
N TYR A 52 11.81 3.25 8.03
CA TYR A 52 11.69 1.95 7.35
C TYR A 52 12.69 1.81 6.20
N GLU A 53 13.14 0.58 5.97
CA GLU A 53 13.97 0.24 4.81
C GLU A 53 13.12 0.25 3.54
N LEU A 54 13.62 0.90 2.47
CA LEU A 54 13.02 0.90 1.14
C LEU A 54 13.88 0.10 0.17
N LYS A 55 13.32 -0.95 -0.40
CA LYS A 55 13.85 -1.63 -1.58
C LYS A 55 13.15 -1.08 -2.82
N THR A 56 13.88 -0.82 -3.88
CA THR A 56 13.31 -0.31 -5.12
C THR A 56 13.37 -1.34 -6.23
N ILE A 57 12.32 -1.37 -7.07
CA ILE A 57 12.24 -2.18 -8.28
C ILE A 57 11.75 -1.34 -9.45
N ASP A 58 12.03 -1.82 -10.67
CA ASP A 58 11.49 -1.19 -11.88
C ASP A 58 10.02 -1.63 -12.09
N ALA A 59 9.08 -0.70 -11.92
CA ALA A 59 7.66 -0.92 -12.21
C ALA A 59 7.05 0.30 -12.89
N TYR A 60 6.15 0.08 -13.86
CA TYR A 60 5.51 1.13 -14.64
C TYR A 60 4.02 0.86 -14.76
N GLY A 61 3.23 1.93 -14.82
CA GLY A 61 1.83 1.84 -15.20
C GLY A 61 1.72 1.45 -16.67
N LEU A 62 0.99 0.37 -16.96
CA LEU A 62 0.75 -0.07 -18.32
C LEU A 62 -0.37 0.76 -18.94
N SER A 63 -0.13 1.30 -20.15
CA SER A 63 -1.13 1.95 -20.99
C SER A 63 -1.72 0.93 -21.97
N LYS A 64 -2.98 1.16 -22.38
CA LYS A 64 -3.62 0.34 -23.42
C LYS A 64 -3.14 0.64 -24.85
N LYS A 65 -2.37 1.73 -25.04
CA LYS A 65 -1.86 2.10 -26.36
C LYS A 65 -0.68 1.22 -26.75
N ILE A 66 -0.72 0.64 -27.93
CA ILE A 66 0.42 -0.09 -28.51
C ILE A 66 1.41 0.95 -28.99
N SER A 67 2.56 1.06 -28.33
CA SER A 67 3.68 1.94 -28.72
C SER A 67 5.00 1.29 -28.29
N ILE A 68 6.09 1.66 -28.95
CA ILE A 68 7.45 1.18 -28.58
C ILE A 68 7.76 1.51 -27.12
N GLU A 69 7.31 2.67 -26.65
CA GLU A 69 7.48 3.08 -25.26
C GLU A 69 6.73 2.17 -24.28
N ASN A 70 5.52 1.76 -24.63
CA ASN A 70 4.75 0.82 -23.81
C ASN A 70 5.34 -0.59 -23.79
N ILE A 71 5.93 -1.03 -24.90
CA ILE A 71 6.66 -2.32 -24.97
C ILE A 71 7.88 -2.27 -24.03
N LYS A 72 8.65 -1.16 -24.05
CA LYS A 72 9.76 -0.95 -23.12
C LYS A 72 9.29 -0.93 -21.65
N LYS A 73 8.17 -0.25 -21.35
CA LYS A 73 7.56 -0.23 -20.00
C LYS A 73 7.11 -1.62 -19.56
N MET A 74 6.54 -2.40 -20.46
CA MET A 74 6.12 -3.78 -20.18
C MET A 74 7.33 -4.67 -19.86
N TYR A 75 8.41 -4.60 -20.65
CA TYR A 75 9.64 -5.32 -20.38
C TYR A 75 10.22 -4.95 -19.00
N LYS A 76 10.30 -3.66 -18.67
CA LYS A 76 10.76 -3.18 -17.36
C LYS A 76 9.87 -3.67 -16.22
N THR A 77 8.55 -3.70 -16.42
CA THR A 77 7.61 -4.23 -15.42
C THR A 77 7.79 -5.74 -15.20
N LEU A 78 8.09 -6.50 -16.26
CA LEU A 78 8.42 -7.92 -16.14
C LEU A 78 9.75 -8.13 -15.39
N LYS A 79 10.76 -7.29 -15.65
CA LYS A 79 11.99 -7.28 -14.88
C LYS A 79 11.73 -6.97 -13.41
N GLY A 80 10.93 -5.93 -13.12
CA GLY A 80 10.51 -5.56 -11.76
C GLY A 80 9.75 -6.68 -11.03
N PHE A 81 8.97 -7.51 -11.74
CA PHE A 81 8.39 -8.72 -11.17
C PHE A 81 9.46 -9.72 -10.71
N GLY A 82 10.51 -9.92 -11.52
CA GLY A 82 11.66 -10.76 -11.15
C GLY A 82 12.42 -10.23 -9.94
N GLU A 83 12.63 -8.90 -9.88
CA GLU A 83 13.27 -8.20 -8.77
C GLU A 83 12.44 -8.34 -7.48
N ALA A 84 11.11 -8.09 -7.55
CA ALA A 84 10.20 -8.31 -6.42
C ALA A 84 10.26 -9.74 -5.90
N LYS A 85 10.27 -10.72 -6.82
CA LYS A 85 10.36 -12.14 -6.46
C LYS A 85 11.68 -12.47 -5.74
N LYS A 86 12.79 -11.85 -6.15
CA LYS A 86 14.10 -11.99 -5.49
C LYS A 86 14.05 -11.43 -4.07
N ILE A 87 13.57 -10.19 -3.90
CA ILE A 87 13.44 -9.53 -2.58
C ILE A 87 12.56 -10.38 -1.65
N ILE A 88 11.41 -10.86 -2.13
CA ILE A 88 10.49 -11.68 -1.34
C ILE A 88 11.15 -12.99 -0.88
N LYS A 89 11.91 -13.65 -1.76
CA LYS A 89 12.62 -14.89 -1.43
C LYS A 89 13.73 -14.68 -0.40
N GLU A 90 14.47 -13.58 -0.49
CA GLU A 90 15.55 -13.22 0.43
C GLU A 90 15.00 -12.80 1.80
N PHE A 91 13.99 -11.96 1.83
CA PHE A 91 13.40 -11.45 3.07
C PHE A 91 12.52 -12.48 3.78
N LYS A 92 11.86 -13.39 3.03
CA LYS A 92 10.95 -14.44 3.53
C LYS A 92 9.82 -13.85 4.39
N PRO A 93 8.96 -12.97 3.85
CA PRO A 93 7.89 -12.35 4.61
C PRO A 93 6.78 -13.36 4.94
N ASP A 94 6.13 -13.15 6.08
CA ASP A 94 4.90 -13.85 6.48
C ASP A 94 3.69 -13.34 5.68
N ILE A 95 3.73 -12.05 5.27
CA ILE A 95 2.67 -11.39 4.51
C ILE A 95 3.23 -10.28 3.62
N VAL A 96 2.59 -10.07 2.46
CA VAL A 96 2.86 -8.94 1.57
C VAL A 96 1.62 -8.07 1.44
N ILE A 97 1.74 -6.79 1.77
CA ILE A 97 0.66 -5.80 1.79
C ILE A 97 0.85 -4.81 0.65
N GLY A 98 -0.18 -4.56 -0.15
CA GLY A 98 -0.18 -3.53 -1.19
C GLY A 98 -1.15 -2.40 -0.85
N THR A 99 -0.68 -1.16 -0.78
CA THR A 99 -1.52 -0.01 -0.44
C THR A 99 -1.81 0.92 -1.63
N GLY A 100 -1.31 0.56 -2.82
CA GLY A 100 -1.64 1.27 -4.05
C GLY A 100 -0.43 1.55 -4.95
N GLY A 101 -0.74 2.10 -6.11
CA GLY A 101 0.24 2.30 -7.17
C GLY A 101 0.49 1.05 -8.01
N TYR A 102 1.13 1.24 -9.16
CA TYR A 102 1.44 0.13 -10.08
C TYR A 102 2.49 -0.84 -9.56
N ILE A 103 3.23 -0.46 -8.51
CA ILE A 103 4.19 -1.32 -7.80
C ILE A 103 3.51 -2.58 -7.23
N CYS A 104 2.26 -2.44 -6.77
CA CYS A 104 1.47 -3.56 -6.28
C CYS A 104 1.30 -4.65 -7.33
N GLY A 105 1.23 -4.29 -8.63
CA GLY A 105 1.11 -5.24 -9.72
C GLY A 105 2.22 -6.27 -9.73
N ALA A 106 3.47 -5.82 -9.66
CA ALA A 106 4.66 -6.69 -9.62
C ALA A 106 4.75 -7.44 -8.29
N THR A 107 4.65 -6.71 -7.16
CA THR A 107 4.94 -7.26 -5.83
C THR A 107 3.89 -8.26 -5.37
N ILE A 108 2.60 -7.93 -5.48
CA ILE A 108 1.50 -8.84 -5.09
C ILE A 108 1.44 -10.07 -6.01
N SER A 109 1.67 -9.89 -7.34
CA SER A 109 1.71 -11.05 -8.23
C SER A 109 2.90 -11.97 -7.95
N ALA A 110 4.05 -11.43 -7.55
CA ALA A 110 5.22 -12.22 -7.15
C ALA A 110 4.94 -13.00 -5.85
N ALA A 111 4.36 -12.35 -4.85
CA ALA A 111 3.97 -12.97 -3.58
C ALA A 111 2.95 -14.09 -3.79
N HIS A 112 1.90 -13.82 -4.58
CA HIS A 112 0.89 -14.83 -4.94
C HIS A 112 1.50 -16.06 -5.61
N LYS A 113 2.43 -15.86 -6.57
CA LYS A 113 3.14 -16.97 -7.23
C LYS A 113 4.02 -17.77 -6.27
N LEU A 114 4.52 -17.14 -5.21
CA LEU A 114 5.30 -17.78 -4.15
C LEU A 114 4.44 -18.36 -3.03
N LYS A 115 3.10 -18.28 -3.15
CA LYS A 115 2.12 -18.72 -2.14
C LYS A 115 2.27 -18.02 -0.78
N ILE A 116 2.79 -16.79 -0.79
CA ILE A 116 2.86 -15.95 0.41
C ILE A 116 1.51 -15.23 0.58
N PRO A 117 0.96 -15.16 1.79
CA PRO A 117 -0.26 -14.40 2.07
C PRO A 117 -0.18 -12.96 1.57
N THR A 118 -1.26 -12.48 0.95
CA THR A 118 -1.33 -11.16 0.35
C THR A 118 -2.55 -10.38 0.81
N LEU A 119 -2.34 -9.10 1.09
CA LEU A 119 -3.38 -8.15 1.46
C LEU A 119 -3.29 -6.92 0.57
N LEU A 120 -4.43 -6.42 0.11
CA LEU A 120 -4.53 -5.14 -0.57
C LEU A 120 -5.33 -4.16 0.29
N HIS A 121 -4.95 -2.90 0.27
CA HIS A 121 -5.73 -1.82 0.85
C HIS A 121 -6.12 -0.82 -0.23
N GLU A 122 -7.42 -0.48 -0.32
CA GLU A 122 -7.96 0.54 -1.23
C GLU A 122 -8.49 1.73 -0.44
N SER A 123 -7.85 2.87 -0.65
CA SER A 123 -8.19 4.13 0.03
C SER A 123 -9.32 4.89 -0.63
N ASN A 124 -9.73 4.54 -1.84
CA ASN A 124 -10.73 5.27 -2.60
C ASN A 124 -12.08 4.54 -2.64
N ALA A 125 -13.18 5.30 -2.72
CA ALA A 125 -14.51 4.75 -2.96
C ALA A 125 -14.65 4.11 -4.36
N PHE A 126 -13.81 4.54 -5.31
CA PHE A 126 -13.68 3.94 -6.63
C PHE A 126 -12.34 3.21 -6.73
N PRO A 127 -12.34 1.86 -6.66
CA PRO A 127 -11.11 1.08 -6.70
C PRO A 127 -10.25 1.35 -7.92
N GLY A 128 -8.97 1.56 -7.67
CA GLY A 128 -7.98 1.80 -8.71
C GLY A 128 -7.79 0.59 -9.63
N LYS A 129 -7.16 0.81 -10.81
CA LYS A 129 -6.91 -0.26 -11.78
C LYS A 129 -6.09 -1.41 -11.21
N ALA A 130 -5.08 -1.10 -10.39
CA ALA A 130 -4.24 -2.12 -9.75
C ALA A 130 -5.06 -3.03 -8.83
N ILE A 131 -5.93 -2.47 -7.99
CA ILE A 131 -6.80 -3.23 -7.10
C ILE A 131 -7.74 -4.15 -7.89
N LYS A 132 -8.39 -3.62 -8.94
CA LYS A 132 -9.29 -4.42 -9.80
C LYS A 132 -8.56 -5.59 -10.47
N MET A 133 -7.35 -5.38 -10.95
CA MET A 133 -6.54 -6.43 -11.60
C MET A 133 -6.04 -7.49 -10.62
N LEU A 134 -5.75 -7.09 -9.38
CA LEU A 134 -5.17 -7.95 -8.36
C LEU A 134 -6.21 -8.60 -7.45
N SER A 135 -7.47 -8.21 -7.53
CA SER A 135 -8.56 -8.70 -6.68
C SER A 135 -8.78 -10.22 -6.75
N GLY A 136 -8.37 -10.87 -7.84
CA GLY A 136 -8.40 -12.33 -7.96
C GLY A 136 -7.13 -13.04 -7.48
N LYS A 137 -6.11 -12.29 -7.02
CA LYS A 137 -4.83 -12.82 -6.54
C LYS A 137 -4.59 -12.55 -5.06
N ALA A 138 -5.19 -11.50 -4.53
CA ALA A 138 -5.06 -11.15 -3.12
C ALA A 138 -5.93 -12.07 -2.25
N ASN A 139 -5.40 -12.48 -1.10
CA ASN A 139 -6.16 -13.26 -0.12
C ASN A 139 -7.24 -12.40 0.55
N THR A 140 -6.95 -11.13 0.81
CA THR A 140 -7.89 -10.19 1.43
C THR A 140 -7.71 -8.79 0.85
N ILE A 141 -8.82 -8.08 0.72
CA ILE A 141 -8.83 -6.67 0.28
C ILE A 141 -9.52 -5.85 1.37
N LEU A 142 -8.79 -4.93 1.96
CA LEU A 142 -9.32 -3.96 2.91
C LEU A 142 -9.78 -2.71 2.14
N VAL A 143 -10.94 -2.19 2.46
CA VAL A 143 -11.48 -0.99 1.80
C VAL A 143 -11.80 0.11 2.80
N SER A 144 -11.48 1.35 2.42
CA SER A 144 -11.80 2.54 3.22
C SER A 144 -13.26 2.96 3.13
N PHE A 145 -13.97 2.56 2.09
CA PHE A 145 -15.36 2.92 1.83
C PHE A 145 -16.18 1.67 1.53
N LYS A 146 -17.39 1.57 2.11
CA LYS A 146 -18.29 0.42 1.88
C LYS A 146 -18.64 0.24 0.41
N ASP A 147 -18.88 1.34 -0.31
CA ASP A 147 -19.25 1.35 -1.73
C ASP A 147 -18.16 0.80 -2.65
N ALA A 148 -16.90 0.75 -2.19
CA ALA A 148 -15.81 0.15 -2.96
C ALA A 148 -15.99 -1.36 -3.12
N LYS A 149 -16.66 -2.03 -2.18
CA LYS A 149 -16.87 -3.49 -2.18
C LYS A 149 -17.62 -3.95 -3.44
N ASP A 150 -18.68 -3.24 -3.81
CA ASP A 150 -19.54 -3.61 -4.96
C ASP A 150 -18.85 -3.39 -6.31
N ARG A 151 -17.72 -2.67 -6.31
CA ARG A 151 -16.92 -2.34 -7.50
C ARG A 151 -15.69 -3.23 -7.67
N ILE A 152 -15.46 -4.13 -6.73
CA ILE A 152 -14.40 -5.15 -6.77
C ILE A 152 -14.99 -6.44 -7.34
N ARG A 153 -14.11 -7.31 -7.84
CA ARG A 153 -14.49 -8.60 -8.42
C ARG A 153 -15.35 -9.42 -7.45
N LYS A 154 -16.47 -9.94 -7.93
CA LYS A 154 -17.31 -10.89 -7.17
C LYS A 154 -16.49 -12.10 -6.73
N GLY A 155 -16.70 -12.52 -5.47
CA GLY A 155 -15.96 -13.64 -4.86
C GLY A 155 -14.60 -13.28 -4.24
N ALA A 156 -14.13 -12.01 -4.34
CA ALA A 156 -12.99 -11.56 -3.57
C ALA A 156 -13.38 -11.40 -2.07
N ASN A 157 -12.45 -11.74 -1.18
CA ASN A 157 -12.62 -11.50 0.25
C ASN A 157 -12.37 -10.00 0.55
N VAL A 158 -13.45 -9.22 0.70
CA VAL A 158 -13.39 -7.77 0.90
C VAL A 158 -13.92 -7.41 2.28
N VAL A 159 -13.09 -6.70 3.06
CA VAL A 159 -13.40 -6.26 4.41
C VAL A 159 -13.37 -4.73 4.47
N PHE A 160 -14.41 -4.12 5.02
CA PHE A 160 -14.44 -2.69 5.31
C PHE A 160 -13.70 -2.41 6.62
N THR A 161 -12.67 -1.56 6.56
CA THR A 161 -11.82 -1.20 7.72
C THR A 161 -11.71 0.30 7.95
N GLY A 162 -12.14 1.11 7.01
CA GLY A 162 -11.81 2.53 7.00
C GLY A 162 -10.38 2.79 6.51
N THR A 163 -9.97 4.05 6.53
CA THR A 163 -8.65 4.50 6.07
C THR A 163 -7.64 4.43 7.23
N PRO A 164 -6.53 3.70 7.09
CA PRO A 164 -5.48 3.72 8.08
C PRO A 164 -4.83 5.11 8.12
N VAL A 165 -4.76 5.68 9.31
CA VAL A 165 -4.20 7.03 9.53
C VAL A 165 -3.17 7.00 10.67
N LYS A 166 -2.15 7.86 10.58
CA LYS A 166 -1.12 8.01 11.61
C LYS A 166 -1.59 8.83 12.82
N ILE A 167 -2.79 9.40 12.77
CA ILE A 167 -3.27 10.35 13.78
C ILE A 167 -3.74 9.58 15.02
N LYS A 168 -3.11 9.83 16.15
CA LYS A 168 -3.69 9.43 17.45
C LYS A 168 -4.91 10.28 17.71
N LYS A 169 -6.07 9.65 17.92
CA LYS A 169 -7.29 10.38 18.33
C LYS A 169 -7.01 11.07 19.66
N LYS A 170 -6.87 12.39 19.64
CA LYS A 170 -6.85 13.19 20.87
C LYS A 170 -8.29 13.46 21.24
N ILE A 171 -8.71 12.96 22.39
CA ILE A 171 -10.01 13.30 22.97
C ILE A 171 -9.75 14.57 23.77
N TYR A 172 -10.40 15.64 23.36
CA TYR A 172 -10.36 16.92 24.07
C TYR A 172 -11.53 16.98 25.07
N THR A 173 -11.29 17.55 26.25
CA THR A 173 -12.39 17.94 27.13
C THR A 173 -13.17 19.09 26.50
N GLU A 174 -14.38 19.36 26.99
CA GLU A 174 -15.19 20.51 26.52
C GLU A 174 -14.40 21.82 26.67
N GLU A 175 -13.70 22.01 27.77
CA GLU A 175 -12.89 23.18 28.07
C GLU A 175 -11.72 23.34 27.08
N GLU A 176 -10.96 22.27 26.84
CA GLU A 176 -9.85 22.24 25.84
C GLU A 176 -10.37 22.55 24.43
N ARG A 177 -11.56 22.04 24.10
CA ARG A 177 -12.22 22.29 22.80
C ARG A 177 -12.61 23.75 22.66
N GLU A 178 -13.24 24.35 23.67
CA GLU A 178 -13.62 25.77 23.67
C GLU A 178 -12.39 26.68 23.56
N GLU A 179 -11.31 26.36 24.27
CA GLU A 179 -10.07 27.12 24.21
C GLU A 179 -9.46 27.07 22.80
N LEU A 180 -9.45 25.89 22.17
CA LEU A 180 -8.98 25.71 20.79
C LEU A 180 -9.85 26.48 19.79
N LEU A 181 -11.17 26.45 19.94
CA LEU A 181 -12.08 27.20 19.09
C LEU A 181 -11.86 28.71 19.21
N LYS A 182 -11.75 29.22 20.42
CA LYS A 182 -11.43 30.65 20.70
C LYS A 182 -10.09 31.06 20.09
N LYS A 183 -9.07 30.22 20.21
CA LYS A 183 -7.73 30.47 19.67
C LYS A 183 -7.68 30.50 18.15
N GLN A 184 -8.63 29.81 17.51
CA GLN A 184 -8.78 29.76 16.04
C GLN A 184 -9.82 30.77 15.51
N GLY A 185 -10.41 31.60 16.36
CA GLY A 185 -11.47 32.54 15.96
C GLY A 185 -12.76 31.86 15.53
N LEU A 186 -12.99 30.62 15.93
CA LEU A 186 -14.20 29.83 15.66
C LEU A 186 -15.13 29.86 16.88
N LYS A 187 -16.44 29.81 16.62
CA LYS A 187 -17.50 29.74 17.66
C LYS A 187 -18.00 28.31 17.80
#